data_93d5ab3968cd53af95fbe8a648c0236c
#
_entry.id   93d5ab3968cd53af95fbe8a648c0236c
#
_cell.length_a   1.000
_cell.length_b   1.000
_cell.length_c   1.000
_cell.angle_alpha   90.00
_cell.angle_beta   90.00
_cell.angle_gamma   90.00
#
_symmetry.space_group_name_H-M   'P 1'
#
loop_
_entity.id
_entity.type
_entity.pdbx_description
1 polymer ?
#
loop_
_entity_poly.entity_id
_entity_poly.type
_entity_poly.pdbx_seq_one_letter_code
_entity_poly.pdbx_strand_id
1 'polypeptide(L)'
;MRLLLLLLALLAGMPASAEEPDWHAAPEYDVLMRPFDYEPPTIRLTAWRPVKLRFINQGQATFSFSAEPFFRASQIRAGDLAIVTDGHFEVAPGEQRVIALIPAPGHYQARSSNLAHRMLGMSAEIIVE
;
A
#
# COMPACT_ATOMS: atom_id res chain seq x y z
N MET A 1 5.77 -27.22 51.59
CA MET A 1 5.52 -27.25 50.95
C MET A 1 4.84 -26.39 50.17
N ARG A 2 4.72 -25.67 49.91
CA ARG A 2 4.09 -24.88 49.33
C ARG A 2 4.71 -24.18 48.34
N LEU A 3 5.00 -24.30 47.45
CA LEU A 3 5.72 -23.70 46.60
C LEU A 3 5.05 -23.51 45.41
N LEU A 4 4.09 -23.49 45.21
CA LEU A 4 3.54 -23.53 44.04
C LEU A 4 3.17 -22.28 43.56
N LEU A 5 3.31 -21.34 43.93
CA LEU A 5 2.86 -20.19 43.49
C LEU A 5 3.55 -19.51 42.49
N LEU A 6 4.41 -19.80 42.00
CA LEU A 6 5.10 -19.10 41.15
C LEU A 6 4.70 -19.08 39.79
N LEU A 7 3.97 -19.68 39.36
CA LEU A 7 3.68 -19.76 38.06
C LEU A 7 2.93 -18.71 37.44
N LEU A 8 2.38 -17.93 37.99
CA LEU A 8 1.64 -17.00 37.37
C LEU A 8 2.23 -15.94 36.66
N ALA A 9 3.22 -15.56 36.90
CA ALA A 9 3.80 -14.47 36.30
C ALA A 9 3.92 -14.50 34.84
N LEU A 10 3.91 -15.56 34.31
CA LEU A 10 4.15 -15.58 32.95
C LEU A 10 3.14 -15.04 32.08
N LEU A 11 2.04 -15.00 32.42
CA LEU A 11 1.09 -14.54 31.54
C LEU A 11 1.16 -13.14 31.23
N ALA A 12 1.76 -12.43 31.90
CA ALA A 12 1.74 -11.06 31.67
C ALA A 12 2.46 -10.66 30.48
N GLY A 13 3.16 -11.43 29.93
CA GLY A 13 3.96 -10.99 28.84
C GLY A 13 3.29 -10.93 27.52
N MET A 14 2.08 -11.18 27.45
CA MET A 14 1.50 -11.17 26.19
C MET A 14 1.49 -9.83 25.61
N PRO A 15 1.97 -9.71 24.46
CA PRO A 15 2.05 -8.46 23.83
C PRO A 15 0.68 -8.05 23.47
N ALA A 16 0.48 -6.92 23.57
CA ALA A 16 -0.76 -6.43 23.33
C ALA A 16 -0.83 -6.46 21.92
N SER A 17 -0.82 -7.36 21.36
CA SER A 17 -0.96 -7.46 20.10
C SER A 17 -1.36 -6.37 19.37
N ALA A 18 -0.97 -6.29 18.42
CA ALA A 18 -1.20 -5.38 17.53
C ALA A 18 -2.61 -5.19 17.27
N GLU A 19 -3.09 -4.12 17.53
CA GLU A 19 -4.40 -3.87 17.17
C GLU A 19 -4.40 -3.54 15.73
N GLU A 20 -5.36 -3.97 15.02
CA GLU A 20 -5.53 -3.59 13.65
C GLU A 20 -5.70 -2.10 13.58
N PRO A 21 -5.07 -1.44 12.65
CA PRO A 21 -5.30 -0.02 12.42
C PRO A 21 -6.75 0.24 12.06
N ASP A 22 -7.23 1.43 12.38
CA ASP A 22 -8.58 1.79 12.00
C ASP A 22 -8.55 2.22 10.54
N TRP A 23 -8.64 1.25 9.66
CA TRP A 23 -8.60 1.52 8.24
C TRP A 23 -9.75 2.40 7.78
N HIS A 24 -10.88 2.33 8.48
CA HIS A 24 -12.03 3.11 8.09
C HIS A 24 -11.74 4.59 8.25
N ALA A 25 -10.99 4.98 9.22
CA ALA A 25 -10.66 6.38 9.47
C ALA A 25 -9.44 6.85 8.68
N ALA A 26 -8.77 5.98 7.98
CA ALA A 26 -7.58 6.37 7.23
C ALA A 26 -7.97 7.32 6.09
N PRO A 27 -7.21 8.39 5.88
CA PRO A 27 -7.52 9.31 4.78
C PRO A 27 -7.30 8.64 3.42
N GLU A 28 -8.04 9.12 2.45
CA GLU A 28 -7.90 8.61 1.09
C GLU A 28 -6.93 9.48 0.30
N TYR A 29 -6.21 8.85 -0.59
CA TYR A 29 -5.26 9.53 -1.47
C TYR A 29 -5.49 8.99 -2.87
N ASP A 30 -5.90 9.85 -3.78
CA ASP A 30 -6.25 9.41 -5.13
C ASP A 30 -5.06 9.48 -6.07
N VAL A 31 -4.85 8.40 -6.80
CA VAL A 31 -3.84 8.33 -7.84
C VAL A 31 -4.61 8.08 -9.14
N LEU A 32 -4.61 9.05 -10.02
CA LEU A 32 -5.31 8.90 -11.29
C LEU A 32 -4.39 8.22 -12.28
N MET A 33 -4.92 7.24 -13.00
CA MET A 33 -4.18 6.55 -14.03
C MET A 33 -4.72 7.01 -15.36
N ARG A 34 -3.90 7.72 -16.10
CA ARG A 34 -4.28 8.31 -17.39
C ARG A 34 -3.36 7.75 -18.47
N PRO A 35 -3.68 7.92 -19.73
CA PRO A 35 -2.80 7.41 -20.76
C PRO A 35 -1.39 7.94 -20.58
N PHE A 36 -0.47 7.02 -20.30
CA PHE A 36 0.95 7.28 -20.20
C PHE A 36 1.39 8.10 -18.99
N ASP A 37 0.54 8.34 -17.98
CA ASP A 37 1.01 8.98 -16.76
C ASP A 37 0.14 8.63 -15.55
N TYR A 38 0.68 8.91 -14.37
CA TYR A 38 -0.06 8.86 -13.13
C TYR A 38 -0.15 10.29 -12.61
N GLU A 39 -1.28 10.62 -11.99
CA GLU A 39 -1.46 11.96 -11.42
C GLU A 39 -1.84 11.82 -9.95
N PRO A 40 -1.06 12.33 -9.02
CA PRO A 40 0.13 13.15 -9.26
C PRO A 40 1.35 12.29 -9.62
N PRO A 41 2.31 12.85 -10.32
CA PRO A 41 3.52 12.10 -10.68
C PRO A 41 4.42 11.83 -9.48
N THR A 42 4.27 12.60 -8.40
CA THR A 42 4.98 12.36 -7.15
C THR A 42 3.93 12.15 -6.07
N ILE A 43 3.93 10.96 -5.51
CA ILE A 43 2.98 10.59 -4.47
C ILE A 43 3.68 10.79 -3.14
N ARG A 44 3.18 11.73 -2.33
CA ARG A 44 3.83 12.05 -1.06
C ARG A 44 2.97 11.56 0.07
N LEU A 45 3.52 10.71 0.91
CA LEU A 45 2.81 10.10 2.02
C LEU A 45 3.54 10.35 3.32
N THR A 46 2.83 10.24 4.43
CA THR A 46 3.41 10.39 5.76
C THR A 46 3.80 9.01 6.29
N ALA A 47 5.06 8.89 6.71
CA ALA A 47 5.57 7.62 7.19
C ALA A 47 4.79 7.12 8.39
N TRP A 48 4.53 5.84 8.42
CA TRP A 48 3.89 5.13 9.53
C TRP A 48 2.46 5.59 9.83
N ARG A 49 1.81 6.23 8.86
CA ARG A 49 0.42 6.63 9.05
C ARG A 49 -0.47 5.89 8.05
N PRO A 50 -1.56 5.31 8.48
CA PRO A 50 -2.46 4.58 7.58
C PRO A 50 -3.02 5.50 6.50
N VAL A 51 -3.13 4.98 5.30
CA VAL A 51 -3.69 5.72 4.17
C VAL A 51 -4.39 4.73 3.25
N LYS A 52 -5.45 5.17 2.59
CA LYS A 52 -6.12 4.38 1.58
C LYS A 52 -5.75 4.95 0.23
N LEU A 53 -4.93 4.26 -0.51
CA LEU A 53 -4.56 4.68 -1.86
C LEU A 53 -5.63 4.19 -2.81
N ARG A 54 -6.23 5.13 -3.52
CA ARG A 54 -7.28 4.80 -4.48
C ARG A 54 -6.76 5.06 -5.88
N PHE A 55 -6.62 4.00 -6.66
CA PHE A 55 -6.10 4.08 -8.02
C PHE A 55 -7.29 4.07 -8.96
N ILE A 56 -7.46 5.13 -9.72
CA ILE A 56 -8.62 5.34 -10.57
C ILE A 56 -8.18 5.39 -12.02
N ASN A 57 -8.67 4.45 -12.82
CA ASN A 57 -8.32 4.40 -14.23
C ASN A 57 -9.26 5.31 -15.01
N GLN A 58 -8.74 6.42 -15.51
CA GLN A 58 -9.51 7.37 -16.30
C GLN A 58 -9.29 7.21 -17.79
N GLY A 59 -8.62 6.16 -18.20
CA GLY A 59 -8.36 5.91 -19.62
C GLY A 59 -9.26 4.84 -20.19
N GLN A 60 -8.91 4.36 -21.35
CA GLN A 60 -9.70 3.34 -22.04
C GLN A 60 -8.94 2.03 -22.20
N ALA A 61 -7.77 1.94 -21.63
CA ALA A 61 -6.96 0.72 -21.62
C ALA A 61 -6.78 0.28 -20.18
N THR A 62 -6.39 -0.97 -19.97
CA THR A 62 -6.02 -1.46 -18.64
C THR A 62 -4.66 -0.89 -18.31
N PHE A 63 -4.54 -0.26 -17.15
CA PHE A 63 -3.26 0.26 -16.70
C PHE A 63 -2.81 -0.52 -15.47
N SER A 64 -1.51 -0.58 -15.27
CA SER A 64 -0.93 -1.29 -14.13
C SER A 64 -0.11 -0.33 -13.27
N PHE A 65 0.11 -0.73 -12.04
CA PHE A 65 0.96 0.02 -11.10
C PHE A 65 1.87 -1.00 -10.43
N SER A 66 3.17 -0.80 -10.58
CA SER A 66 4.16 -1.72 -10.08
C SER A 66 5.13 -0.96 -9.19
N ALA A 67 5.21 -1.30 -7.93
CA ALA A 67 6.11 -0.67 -6.96
C ALA A 67 6.47 -1.67 -5.88
N GLU A 68 7.12 -2.74 -6.28
CA GLU A 68 7.38 -3.86 -5.40
C GLU A 68 8.11 -3.48 -4.12
N PRO A 69 9.18 -2.68 -4.15
CA PRO A 69 9.85 -2.32 -2.90
C PRO A 69 8.95 -1.52 -1.95
N PHE A 70 8.09 -0.67 -2.50
CA PHE A 70 7.19 0.12 -1.68
C PHE A 70 6.16 -0.77 -1.00
N PHE A 71 5.52 -1.65 -1.76
CA PHE A 71 4.49 -2.51 -1.19
C PHE A 71 5.09 -3.52 -0.21
N ARG A 72 6.29 -4.01 -0.49
CA ARG A 72 6.93 -4.97 0.41
C ARG A 72 7.30 -4.31 1.74
N ALA A 73 7.66 -3.04 1.73
CA ALA A 73 8.01 -2.32 2.94
C ALA A 73 6.78 -1.84 3.72
N SER A 74 5.60 -1.86 3.12
CA SER A 74 4.39 -1.35 3.73
C SER A 74 3.65 -2.44 4.50
N GLN A 75 2.86 -2.02 5.50
CA GLN A 75 1.94 -2.96 6.14
C GLN A 75 0.62 -2.81 5.40
N ILE A 76 0.23 -3.81 4.64
CA ILE A 76 -0.96 -3.75 3.81
C ILE A 76 -2.13 -4.38 4.54
N ARG A 77 -3.31 -3.76 4.47
CA ARG A 77 -4.52 -4.31 5.07
C ARG A 77 -4.74 -5.73 4.54
N ALA A 78 -5.07 -6.64 5.44
CA ALA A 78 -5.15 -8.05 5.08
C ALA A 78 -6.07 -8.33 3.89
N GLY A 79 -7.20 -7.65 3.83
CA GLY A 79 -8.12 -7.88 2.71
C GLY A 79 -7.59 -7.39 1.37
N ASP A 80 -6.55 -6.57 1.36
CA ASP A 80 -6.01 -6.02 0.12
C ASP A 80 -4.76 -6.74 -0.35
N LEU A 81 -4.25 -7.67 0.45
CA LEU A 81 -3.04 -8.38 0.07
C LEU A 81 -3.19 -9.14 -1.24
N ALA A 82 -4.36 -9.66 -1.51
CA ALA A 82 -4.58 -10.41 -2.73
C ALA A 82 -4.58 -9.52 -3.97
N ILE A 83 -4.80 -8.22 -3.81
CA ILE A 83 -4.81 -7.31 -4.95
C ILE A 83 -3.39 -7.06 -5.41
N VAL A 84 -2.45 -6.95 -4.46
CA VAL A 84 -1.08 -6.60 -4.79
C VAL A 84 -0.24 -7.86 -4.84
N THR A 85 -0.14 -8.45 -6.02
CA THR A 85 0.60 -9.69 -6.20
C THR A 85 1.98 -9.34 -6.74
N ASP A 86 3.00 -9.77 -6.02
CA ASP A 86 4.39 -9.49 -6.42
C ASP A 86 4.65 -8.00 -6.63
N GLY A 87 3.93 -7.18 -5.87
CA GLY A 87 4.17 -5.73 -5.89
C GLY A 87 3.51 -5.00 -7.05
N HIS A 88 2.56 -5.62 -7.73
CA HIS A 88 1.88 -4.93 -8.82
C HIS A 88 0.43 -5.37 -8.96
N PHE A 89 -0.37 -4.58 -9.64
CA PHE A 89 -1.75 -4.91 -9.93
C PHE A 89 -2.21 -4.13 -11.17
N GLU A 90 -3.36 -4.51 -11.67
CA GLU A 90 -3.95 -3.86 -12.84
C GLU A 90 -5.31 -3.28 -12.50
N VAL A 91 -5.68 -2.23 -13.18
CA VAL A 91 -6.98 -1.58 -13.04
C VAL A 91 -7.60 -1.46 -14.43
N ALA A 92 -8.77 -2.03 -14.60
CA ALA A 92 -9.45 -2.00 -15.90
C ALA A 92 -10.02 -0.60 -16.18
N PRO A 93 -10.31 -0.29 -17.43
CA PRO A 93 -10.84 1.04 -17.77
C PRO A 93 -12.10 1.37 -16.98
N GLY A 94 -12.14 2.56 -16.42
CA GLY A 94 -13.30 3.02 -15.68
C GLY A 94 -13.43 2.42 -14.27
N GLU A 95 -12.51 1.57 -13.87
CA GLU A 95 -12.54 0.95 -12.56
C GLU A 95 -11.57 1.61 -11.60
N GLN A 96 -11.64 1.22 -10.35
CA GLN A 96 -10.71 1.71 -9.35
C GLN A 96 -10.35 0.59 -8.40
N ARG A 97 -9.20 0.73 -7.76
CA ARG A 97 -8.73 -0.21 -6.73
C ARG A 97 -8.31 0.60 -5.53
N VAL A 98 -8.69 0.14 -4.36
CA VAL A 98 -8.30 0.80 -3.11
C VAL A 98 -7.39 -0.15 -2.35
N ILE A 99 -6.23 0.34 -1.97
CA ILE A 99 -5.30 -0.44 -1.16
C ILE A 99 -4.99 0.38 0.08
N ALA A 100 -5.35 -0.16 1.23
CA ALA A 100 -5.09 0.51 2.50
C ALA A 100 -3.79 -0.04 3.06
N LEU A 101 -2.90 0.87 3.48
CA LEU A 101 -1.60 0.46 3.98
C LEU A 101 -1.00 1.51 4.91
N ILE A 102 0.03 1.09 5.62
CA ILE A 102 0.86 1.97 6.42
C ILE A 102 2.22 1.99 5.75
N PRO A 103 2.62 3.12 5.16
CA PRO A 103 3.87 3.14 4.38
C PRO A 103 5.10 3.32 5.26
N ALA A 104 6.20 2.74 4.84
CA ALA A 104 7.49 2.92 5.49
C ALA A 104 8.25 4.07 4.82
N PRO A 105 9.06 4.79 5.56
CA PRO A 105 9.80 5.92 4.97
C PRO A 105 10.74 5.48 3.87
N GLY A 106 10.88 6.31 2.87
CA GLY A 106 11.78 6.03 1.77
C GLY A 106 11.35 6.73 0.49
N HIS A 107 12.17 6.57 -0.53
CA HIS A 107 11.88 7.06 -1.85
C HIS A 107 11.79 5.83 -2.75
N TYR A 108 10.68 5.68 -3.41
CA TYR A 108 10.40 4.48 -4.19
C TYR A 108 9.98 4.87 -5.60
N GLN A 109 10.20 3.98 -6.55
CA GLN A 109 9.76 4.18 -7.93
C GLN A 109 8.53 3.33 -8.19
N ALA A 110 7.61 3.87 -8.95
CA ALA A 110 6.45 3.14 -9.43
C ALA A 110 6.39 3.28 -10.95
N ARG A 111 5.90 2.27 -11.62
CA ARG A 111 5.82 2.32 -13.08
C ARG A 111 4.81 1.31 -13.57
N SER A 112 4.44 1.45 -14.84
CA SER A 112 3.61 0.46 -15.48
C SER A 112 4.41 -0.80 -15.74
N SER A 113 3.78 -1.96 -15.57
CA SER A 113 4.42 -3.21 -15.94
C SER A 113 4.34 -3.43 -17.45
N ASN A 114 3.52 -2.67 -18.16
CA ASN A 114 3.43 -2.75 -19.60
C ASN A 114 4.61 -1.99 -20.20
N LEU A 115 5.45 -2.66 -20.96
CA LEU A 115 6.66 -2.05 -21.49
C LEU A 115 6.36 -0.83 -22.37
N ALA A 116 5.37 -0.90 -23.21
CA ALA A 116 5.05 0.21 -24.09
C ALA A 116 4.59 1.43 -23.30
N HIS A 117 3.76 1.25 -22.28
CA HIS A 117 3.32 2.36 -21.45
C HIS A 117 4.51 2.95 -20.69
N ARG A 118 5.39 2.09 -20.19
CA ARG A 118 6.56 2.54 -19.45
C ARG A 118 7.50 3.34 -20.32
N MET A 119 7.69 2.92 -21.56
CA MET A 119 8.56 3.64 -22.49
C MET A 119 8.00 4.99 -22.87
N LEU A 120 6.68 5.19 -22.71
CA LEU A 120 6.07 6.46 -22.98
C LEU A 120 5.94 7.31 -21.70
N GLY A 121 6.63 6.91 -20.64
CA GLY A 121 6.71 7.78 -19.46
C GLY A 121 5.76 7.46 -18.33
N MET A 122 5.08 6.33 -18.35
CA MET A 122 4.12 6.00 -17.31
C MET A 122 4.85 5.52 -16.05
N SER A 123 5.25 6.47 -15.24
CA SER A 123 5.97 6.21 -13.99
C SER A 123 5.62 7.29 -12.97
N ALA A 124 5.89 7.00 -11.72
CA ALA A 124 5.69 7.93 -10.62
C ALA A 124 6.75 7.71 -9.55
N GLU A 125 6.91 8.70 -8.71
CA GLU A 125 7.81 8.59 -7.59
C GLU A 125 6.97 8.58 -6.33
N ILE A 126 7.32 7.76 -5.36
CA ILE A 126 6.63 7.70 -4.07
C ILE A 126 7.61 8.15 -3.02
N ILE A 127 7.28 9.23 -2.31
CA ILE A 127 8.13 9.77 -1.27
C ILE A 127 7.38 9.66 0.05
N VAL A 128 7.93 8.92 0.98
CA VAL A 128 7.33 8.72 2.29
C VAL A 128 8.27 9.31 3.33
N GLU A 129 7.79 10.33 4.04
CA GLU A 129 8.60 11.01 5.03
C GLU A 129 7.88 11.17 6.34
#